data_0bf447b24ddc6733ff12a21425fe541b
#
_entry.id   0bf447b24ddc6733ff12a21425fe541b
#
_cell.length_a   1.000
_cell.length_b   1.000
_cell.length_c   1.000
_cell.angle_alpha   90.00
_cell.angle_beta   90.00
_cell.angle_gamma   90.00
#
_symmetry.space_group_name_H-M   'P 1'
#
loop_
_entity.id
_entity.type
_entity.pdbx_description
1 polymer ?
#
loop_
_entity_poly.entity_id
_entity_poly.type
_entity_poly.pdbx_seq_one_letter_code
_entity_poly.pdbx_strand_id
1 'polypeptide(L)'
;IIQIRDRKESTRSFQCANEKMLGLIVTGHGHFASGLTSSLELIAGDLQNYRAVDFEASDSVEDLEKKLNKAMDELKECQGILVCSDLAGGSPFKTAVMCGYPRGNVEIIAGSNLPMLIEVNMGRQFVEELEMLTNMGKTRIV
;
A
#
# COMPACT_ATOMS: atom_id res chain seq x y z
N ILE A 1 19.93 8.43 -3.03
CA ILE A 1 20.45 7.93 -3.17
C ILE A 1 20.31 6.95 -4.03
N ILE A 2 19.88 6.30 -4.02
CA ILE A 2 19.74 5.33 -4.73
C ILE A 2 19.71 5.61 -6.04
N GLN A 3 19.16 6.18 -6.37
CA GLN A 3 19.00 6.39 -7.51
C GLN A 3 19.88 6.86 -8.30
N ILE A 4 20.63 7.21 -7.93
CA ILE A 4 21.58 7.70 -8.60
C ILE A 4 22.10 6.79 -9.46
N ARG A 5 21.97 5.68 -9.45
CA ARG A 5 22.53 4.81 -10.20
C ARG A 5 22.56 5.27 -11.48
N ASP A 6 22.96 4.91 -12.28
CA ASP A 6 23.06 5.12 -13.52
C ASP A 6 22.06 5.79 -14.28
N ARG A 7 22.37 6.83 -14.72
CA ARG A 7 21.56 7.51 -15.45
C ARG A 7 21.47 6.97 -16.77
N LYS A 8 22.43 6.49 -17.35
CA LYS A 8 22.45 5.98 -18.62
C LYS A 8 21.49 4.88 -18.77
N GLU A 9 21.15 4.18 -17.85
CA GLU A 9 20.24 3.12 -17.96
C GLU A 9 18.93 3.58 -17.48
N SER A 10 18.72 4.88 -17.45
CA SER A 10 17.57 5.40 -16.80
C SER A 10 16.28 4.78 -17.29
N THR A 11 16.09 4.55 -18.55
CA THR A 11 14.83 3.99 -19.01
C THR A 11 14.62 2.60 -18.48
N ARG A 12 15.62 1.75 -18.60
CA ARG A 12 15.53 0.45 -18.07
C ARG A 12 15.47 0.49 -16.62
N SER A 13 16.27 1.29 -16.00
CA SER A 13 16.31 1.36 -14.59
C SER A 13 15.01 1.86 -14.07
N PHE A 14 14.33 2.69 -14.78
CA PHE A 14 13.08 3.23 -14.35
C PHE A 14 12.05 2.12 -14.29
N GLN A 15 12.00 1.22 -15.25
CA GLN A 15 11.13 0.12 -15.18
C GLN A 15 11.50 -0.80 -14.07
N CYS A 16 12.75 -1.06 -13.89
CA CYS A 16 13.20 -1.92 -12.82
C CYS A 16 12.88 -1.30 -11.47
N ALA A 17 12.97 0.03 -11.41
CA ALA A 17 12.66 0.70 -10.17
C ALA A 17 11.19 0.54 -9.84
N ASN A 18 10.31 0.54 -10.84
CA ASN A 18 8.90 0.33 -10.56
C ASN A 18 8.68 -1.07 -10.04
N GLU A 19 9.38 -2.05 -10.55
CA GLU A 19 9.23 -3.42 -10.09
C GLU A 19 9.80 -3.57 -8.69
N LYS A 20 10.83 -2.78 -8.34
CA LYS A 20 11.41 -2.87 -7.04
C LYS A 20 10.73 -1.95 -6.04
N MET A 21 9.85 -1.07 -6.52
CA MET A 21 9.17 -0.17 -5.64
C MET A 21 8.24 -0.95 -4.73
N LEU A 22 8.06 -0.47 -3.53
CA LEU A 22 7.13 -1.11 -2.61
C LEU A 22 5.71 -0.72 -3.02
N GLY A 23 4.81 -1.68 -2.94
CA GLY A 23 3.40 -1.44 -3.23
C GLY A 23 2.68 -0.92 -2.00
N LEU A 24 1.58 -0.23 -2.23
CA LEU A 24 0.79 0.33 -1.15
C LEU A 24 -0.67 0.02 -1.40
N ILE A 25 -1.34 -0.56 -0.42
CA ILE A 25 -2.77 -0.83 -0.50
C ILE A 25 -3.42 -0.16 0.69
N VAL A 26 -4.50 0.59 0.44
CA VAL A 26 -5.27 1.20 1.51
C VAL A 26 -6.62 0.51 1.51
N THR A 27 -7.09 0.07 2.67
CA THR A 27 -8.36 -0.62 2.77
C THR A 27 -9.06 -0.19 4.06
N GLY A 28 -10.37 -0.27 4.07
CA GLY A 28 -11.15 0.12 5.23
C GLY A 28 -12.62 0.01 4.96
N HIS A 29 -13.41 0.30 5.97
CA HIS A 29 -14.87 0.20 5.90
C HIS A 29 -15.42 1.30 5.00
N GLY A 30 -16.50 0.98 4.29
CA GLY A 30 -17.19 1.94 3.44
C GLY A 30 -16.24 2.48 2.39
N HIS A 31 -16.20 3.78 2.25
CA HIS A 31 -15.34 4.42 1.26
C HIS A 31 -14.10 5.02 1.89
N PHE A 32 -13.64 4.45 3.01
CA PHE A 32 -12.45 4.94 3.67
C PHE A 32 -11.26 4.95 2.72
N ALA A 33 -11.05 3.85 2.01
CA ALA A 33 -9.90 3.74 1.13
C ALA A 33 -9.99 4.69 -0.05
N SER A 34 -11.11 4.71 -0.74
CA SER A 34 -11.25 5.58 -1.90
C SER A 34 -11.30 7.05 -1.49
N GLY A 35 -11.88 7.34 -0.32
CA GLY A 35 -11.95 8.72 0.16
C GLY A 35 -10.59 9.28 0.49
N LEU A 36 -9.79 8.53 1.25
CA LEU A 36 -8.44 8.99 1.57
C LEU A 36 -7.58 9.05 0.32
N THR A 37 -7.78 8.12 -0.61
CA THR A 37 -7.03 8.11 -1.85
C THR A 37 -7.31 9.35 -2.67
N SER A 38 -8.57 9.82 -2.68
CA SER A 38 -8.89 11.02 -3.44
C SER A 38 -8.14 12.22 -2.89
N SER A 39 -7.98 12.31 -1.57
CA SER A 39 -7.22 13.38 -0.96
C SER A 39 -5.74 13.25 -1.27
N LEU A 40 -5.25 12.02 -1.20
CA LEU A 40 -3.83 11.78 -1.46
C LEU A 40 -3.47 12.13 -2.90
N GLU A 41 -4.36 11.84 -3.84
CA GLU A 41 -4.11 12.16 -5.24
C GLU A 41 -4.02 13.66 -5.48
N LEU A 42 -4.82 14.44 -4.76
CA LEU A 42 -4.75 15.87 -4.90
C LEU A 42 -3.41 16.41 -4.41
N ILE A 43 -2.85 15.77 -3.41
CA ILE A 43 -1.60 16.22 -2.82
C ILE A 43 -0.38 15.68 -3.55
N ALA A 44 -0.41 14.40 -3.88
CA ALA A 44 0.77 13.73 -4.42
C ALA A 44 0.73 13.48 -5.93
N GLY A 45 -0.38 13.70 -6.57
CA GLY A 45 -0.53 13.44 -7.99
C GLY A 45 -0.79 11.97 -8.25
N ASP A 46 -0.34 11.46 -9.39
CA ASP A 46 -0.58 10.09 -9.74
C ASP A 46 0.12 9.14 -8.79
N LEU A 47 -0.60 8.11 -8.37
CA LEU A 47 -0.07 7.13 -7.44
C LEU A 47 0.29 5.86 -8.20
N GLN A 48 1.53 5.43 -8.07
CA GLN A 48 2.00 4.24 -8.76
C GLN A 48 2.09 3.08 -7.79
N ASN A 49 1.85 1.88 -8.28
CA ASN A 49 1.87 0.66 -7.46
C ASN A 49 1.03 0.85 -6.21
N TYR A 50 -0.19 1.30 -6.42
CA TYR A 50 -1.07 1.69 -5.33
C TYR A 50 -2.47 1.17 -5.64
N ARG A 51 -3.16 0.66 -4.64
CA ARG A 51 -4.54 0.20 -4.81
C ARG A 51 -5.37 0.63 -3.62
N ALA A 52 -6.60 1.05 -3.89
CA ALA A 52 -7.56 1.37 -2.84
C ALA A 52 -8.65 0.30 -2.88
N VAL A 53 -8.92 -0.31 -1.74
CA VAL A 53 -9.88 -1.40 -1.66
C VAL A 53 -10.93 -1.05 -0.61
N ASP A 54 -12.13 -0.74 -1.07
CA ASP A 54 -13.23 -0.39 -0.18
C ASP A 54 -13.98 -1.64 0.26
N PHE A 55 -14.53 -1.58 1.45
CA PHE A 55 -15.40 -2.64 1.95
C PHE A 55 -16.79 -2.03 2.05
N GLU A 56 -17.56 -2.16 0.98
CA GLU A 56 -18.83 -1.48 0.90
C GLU A 56 -19.93 -2.26 1.60
N ALA A 57 -21.04 -1.57 1.86
CA ALA A 57 -22.13 -2.18 2.61
C ALA A 57 -22.66 -3.44 1.93
N SER A 58 -22.56 -3.50 0.61
CA SER A 58 -23.06 -4.66 -0.13
C SER A 58 -22.06 -5.79 -0.22
N ASP A 59 -20.84 -5.60 0.26
CA ASP A 59 -19.82 -6.62 0.15
C ASP A 59 -19.87 -7.61 1.28
N SER A 60 -19.65 -8.88 0.95
CA SER A 60 -19.42 -9.88 1.98
C SER A 60 -17.93 -9.90 2.29
N VAL A 61 -17.55 -10.63 3.32
CA VAL A 61 -16.13 -10.80 3.64
C VAL A 61 -15.44 -11.53 2.50
N GLU A 62 -16.14 -12.45 1.84
CA GLU A 62 -15.57 -13.15 0.70
C GLU A 62 -15.32 -12.20 -0.47
N ASP A 63 -16.22 -11.22 -0.66
CA ASP A 63 -16.01 -10.22 -1.69
C ASP A 63 -14.77 -9.40 -1.38
N LEU A 64 -14.60 -9.03 -0.12
CA LEU A 64 -13.44 -8.26 0.32
C LEU A 64 -12.16 -9.06 0.11
N GLU A 65 -12.21 -10.36 0.41
CA GLU A 65 -11.07 -11.22 0.23
C GLU A 65 -10.65 -11.26 -1.23
N LYS A 66 -11.63 -11.36 -2.14
CA LYS A 66 -11.33 -11.36 -3.56
C LYS A 66 -10.72 -10.05 -4.00
N LYS A 67 -11.24 -8.94 -3.50
CA LYS A 67 -10.71 -7.62 -3.86
C LYS A 67 -9.28 -7.45 -3.39
N LEU A 68 -9.00 -7.89 -2.15
CA LEU A 68 -7.66 -7.75 -1.60
C LEU A 68 -6.66 -8.67 -2.30
N ASN A 69 -7.06 -9.89 -2.60
CA ASN A 69 -6.19 -10.80 -3.32
C ASN A 69 -5.91 -10.27 -4.72
N LYS A 70 -6.91 -9.71 -5.37
CA LYS A 70 -6.70 -9.14 -6.69
C LYS A 70 -5.71 -7.98 -6.62
N ALA A 71 -5.86 -7.11 -5.63
CA ALA A 71 -4.96 -5.98 -5.47
C ALA A 71 -3.53 -6.46 -5.21
N MET A 72 -3.36 -7.46 -4.36
CA MET A 72 -2.04 -8.00 -4.09
C MET A 72 -1.44 -8.68 -5.30
N ASP A 73 -2.27 -9.37 -6.09
CA ASP A 73 -1.80 -10.01 -7.32
C ASP A 73 -1.33 -8.97 -8.32
N GLU A 74 -2.04 -7.86 -8.41
CA GLU A 74 -1.66 -6.80 -9.35
C GLU A 74 -0.36 -6.12 -8.94
N LEU A 75 0.02 -6.24 -7.67
CA LEU A 75 1.25 -5.66 -7.18
C LEU A 75 2.31 -6.72 -6.89
N LYS A 76 2.14 -7.92 -7.42
CA LYS A 76 3.04 -9.02 -7.08
C LYS A 76 4.49 -8.79 -7.52
N GLU A 77 4.69 -7.91 -8.50
CA GLU A 77 6.05 -7.65 -8.95
C GLU A 77 6.77 -6.66 -8.02
N CYS A 78 6.05 -6.06 -7.09
CA CYS A 78 6.68 -5.15 -6.14
C CYS A 78 7.53 -5.95 -5.17
N GLN A 79 8.55 -5.31 -4.63
CA GLN A 79 9.44 -5.97 -3.70
C GLN A 79 8.74 -6.33 -2.40
N GLY A 80 7.75 -5.57 -2.02
CA GLY A 80 6.91 -5.84 -0.86
C GLY A 80 5.69 -4.97 -0.93
N ILE A 81 4.70 -5.25 -0.11
CA ILE A 81 3.45 -4.50 -0.10
C ILE A 81 3.12 -4.10 1.33
N LEU A 82 2.85 -2.82 1.54
CA LEU A 82 2.35 -2.34 2.82
C LEU A 82 0.86 -2.10 2.67
N VAL A 83 0.07 -2.73 3.55
CA VAL A 83 -1.38 -2.53 3.56
C VAL A 83 -1.70 -1.65 4.76
N CYS A 84 -2.40 -0.54 4.48
CA CYS A 84 -2.80 0.41 5.51
C CYS A 84 -4.30 0.32 5.69
N SER A 85 -4.72 -0.19 6.84
CA SER A 85 -6.16 -0.36 7.11
C SER A 85 -6.64 0.68 8.11
N ASP A 86 -7.95 0.78 8.23
CA ASP A 86 -8.55 1.78 9.10
C ASP A 86 -8.49 1.40 10.58
N LEU A 87 -9.05 0.25 10.93
CA LEU A 87 -9.15 -0.16 12.32
C LEU A 87 -8.47 -1.48 12.57
N ALA A 88 -7.77 -1.59 13.67
CA ALA A 88 -7.22 -2.87 14.08
C ALA A 88 -8.38 -3.78 14.47
N GLY A 89 -8.33 -5.00 13.99
CA GLY A 89 -9.36 -5.98 14.36
C GLY A 89 -10.64 -5.92 13.56
N GLY A 90 -10.80 -4.97 12.66
CA GLY A 90 -11.98 -4.94 11.79
C GLY A 90 -11.82 -5.92 10.64
N SER A 91 -12.89 -6.13 9.88
CA SER A 91 -12.85 -7.06 8.76
C SER A 91 -11.79 -6.71 7.72
N PRO A 92 -11.63 -5.44 7.33
CA PRO A 92 -10.58 -5.14 6.36
C PRO A 92 -9.19 -5.50 6.87
N PHE A 93 -8.91 -5.23 8.15
CA PHE A 93 -7.62 -5.56 8.73
C PHE A 93 -7.42 -7.07 8.75
N LYS A 94 -8.39 -7.80 9.30
CA LYS A 94 -8.26 -9.25 9.44
C LYS A 94 -8.15 -9.93 8.09
N THR A 95 -8.94 -9.50 7.12
CA THR A 95 -8.91 -10.10 5.80
C THR A 95 -7.57 -9.81 5.12
N ALA A 96 -7.04 -8.60 5.30
CA ALA A 96 -5.74 -8.26 4.74
C ALA A 96 -4.64 -9.13 5.33
N VAL A 97 -4.71 -9.41 6.63
CA VAL A 97 -3.73 -10.27 7.28
C VAL A 97 -3.83 -11.68 6.70
N MET A 98 -5.04 -12.20 6.54
CA MET A 98 -5.21 -13.55 6.02
C MET A 98 -4.76 -13.66 4.58
N CYS A 99 -5.00 -12.65 3.77
CA CYS A 99 -4.58 -12.67 2.38
C CYS A 99 -3.08 -12.45 2.23
N GLY A 100 -2.51 -11.61 3.08
CA GLY A 100 -1.11 -11.22 2.94
C GLY A 100 -0.13 -12.16 3.59
N TYR A 101 -0.50 -12.75 4.73
CA TYR A 101 0.43 -13.60 5.47
C TYR A 101 1.04 -14.71 4.59
N PRO A 102 0.26 -15.46 3.80
CA PRO A 102 0.85 -16.54 3.01
C PRO A 102 1.83 -16.04 1.94
N ARG A 103 1.76 -14.77 1.57
CA ARG A 103 2.62 -14.25 0.51
C ARG A 103 4.02 -13.93 1.00
N GLY A 104 4.16 -13.68 2.30
CA GLY A 104 5.49 -13.53 2.90
C GLY A 104 6.13 -12.16 2.78
N ASN A 105 5.65 -11.32 1.87
CA ASN A 105 6.23 -9.99 1.69
C ASN A 105 5.17 -8.91 1.80
N VAL A 106 4.20 -9.11 2.68
CA VAL A 106 3.11 -8.16 2.90
C VAL A 106 3.06 -7.83 4.39
N GLU A 107 3.04 -6.54 4.69
CA GLU A 107 2.88 -6.08 6.07
C GLU A 107 1.59 -5.31 6.15
N ILE A 108 0.88 -5.40 7.27
CA ILE A 108 -0.40 -4.73 7.44
C ILE A 108 -0.32 -3.88 8.70
N ILE A 109 -0.69 -2.61 8.60
CA ILE A 109 -0.80 -1.74 9.76
C ILE A 109 -2.20 -1.15 9.79
N ALA A 110 -2.64 -0.74 10.97
CA ALA A 110 -3.97 -0.20 11.16
C ALA A 110 -3.89 1.19 11.75
N GLY A 111 -5.02 1.86 11.86
CA GLY A 111 -5.05 3.22 12.40
C GLY A 111 -4.59 4.23 11.37
N SER A 112 -4.81 3.93 10.08
CA SER A 112 -4.30 4.77 9.02
C SER A 112 -5.00 6.11 8.97
N ASN A 113 -4.26 7.11 8.57
CA ASN A 113 -4.78 8.46 8.43
C ASN A 113 -4.04 9.12 7.27
N LEU A 114 -4.53 10.27 6.86
CA LEU A 114 -3.97 10.94 5.69
C LEU A 114 -2.49 11.33 5.86
N PRO A 115 -2.08 11.91 7.00
CA PRO A 115 -0.66 12.22 7.16
C PRO A 115 0.23 10.99 7.04
N MET A 116 -0.21 9.84 7.56
CA MET A 116 0.54 8.62 7.46
C MET A 116 0.67 8.18 5.99
N LEU A 117 -0.43 8.28 5.23
CA LEU A 117 -0.39 7.89 3.83
C LEU A 117 0.53 8.80 3.02
N ILE A 118 0.54 10.08 3.32
CA ILE A 118 1.45 11.00 2.66
C ILE A 118 2.89 10.59 2.95
N GLU A 119 3.18 10.28 4.21
CA GLU A 119 4.52 9.91 4.63
C GLU A 119 4.99 8.62 3.94
N VAL A 120 4.18 7.56 3.96
CA VAL A 120 4.60 6.31 3.37
C VAL A 120 4.63 6.38 1.85
N ASN A 121 3.71 7.12 1.23
CA ASN A 121 3.70 7.23 -0.21
C ASN A 121 4.96 7.95 -0.71
N MET A 122 5.39 8.98 0.00
CA MET A 122 6.61 9.67 -0.37
C MET A 122 7.82 8.85 0.01
N GLY A 123 7.76 8.21 1.17
CA GLY A 123 8.91 7.44 1.67
C GLY A 123 9.28 6.26 0.81
N ARG A 124 8.31 5.62 0.17
CA ARG A 124 8.61 4.45 -0.65
C ARG A 124 9.39 4.79 -1.91
N GLN A 125 9.58 6.06 -2.18
CA GLN A 125 10.45 6.45 -3.27
C GLN A 125 11.91 6.41 -2.85
N PHE A 126 12.17 6.38 -1.54
CA PHE A 126 13.52 6.42 -1.02
C PHE A 126 13.92 5.16 -0.26
N VAL A 127 12.97 4.35 0.21
CA VAL A 127 13.28 3.13 0.91
C VAL A 127 12.81 1.94 0.11
N GLU A 128 13.60 0.90 0.09
CA GLU A 128 13.26 -0.29 -0.66
C GLU A 128 12.89 -1.45 0.25
N GLU A 129 13.13 -1.31 1.54
CA GLU A 129 12.82 -2.39 2.46
C GLU A 129 11.47 -2.19 3.10
N LEU A 130 10.66 -3.22 3.05
CA LEU A 130 9.30 -3.16 3.58
C LEU A 130 9.28 -2.81 5.06
N GLU A 131 10.23 -3.35 5.81
CA GLU A 131 10.26 -3.09 7.25
C GLU A 131 10.45 -1.60 7.54
N MET A 132 11.31 -0.93 6.80
CA MET A 132 11.53 0.48 7.01
C MET A 132 10.30 1.28 6.67
N LEU A 133 9.61 0.93 5.58
CA LEU A 133 8.41 1.64 5.20
C LEU A 133 7.31 1.42 6.25
N THR A 134 7.20 0.21 6.75
CA THR A 134 6.21 -0.12 7.77
C THR A 134 6.46 0.72 9.02
N ASN A 135 7.71 0.85 9.41
CA ASN A 135 8.04 1.64 10.59
C ASN A 135 7.73 3.13 10.39
N MET A 136 7.93 3.64 9.19
CA MET A 136 7.57 5.02 8.91
C MET A 136 6.09 5.25 9.10
N GLY A 137 5.27 4.29 8.64
CA GLY A 137 3.83 4.40 8.83
C GLY A 137 3.45 4.34 10.30
N LYS A 138 4.07 3.43 11.04
CA LYS A 138 3.73 3.27 12.45
C LYS A 138 3.98 4.52 13.28
N THR A 139 4.94 5.32 12.89
CA THR A 139 5.23 6.51 13.69
C THR A 139 4.14 7.57 13.55
N ARG A 140 3.22 7.41 12.61
CA ARG A 140 2.14 8.36 12.42
C ARG A 140 0.82 7.87 12.97
N ILE A 141 0.81 6.70 13.58
CA ILE A 141 -0.40 6.17 14.16
C ILE A 141 -0.41 6.63 15.61
N VAL A 142 -1.26 7.54 15.93
CA VAL A 142 -1.28 8.05 17.30
C VAL A 142 -2.68 8.10 17.82
#